data_9601f68cffaa0082039c07bfcb4c39ef
#
_entry.id   9601f68cffaa0082039c07bfcb4c39ef
#
_cell.length_a   1.000
_cell.length_b   1.000
_cell.length_c   1.000
_cell.angle_alpha   90.00
_cell.angle_beta   90.00
_cell.angle_gamma   90.00
#
_symmetry.space_group_name_H-M   'P 1'
#
loop_
_entity.id
_entity.type
_entity.pdbx_description
1 polymer ?
#
loop_
_entity_poly.entity_id
_entity_poly.type
_entity_poly.pdbx_seq_one_letter_code
_entity_poly.pdbx_strand_id
1 'polypeptide(L)'
;MSKQTINNSKRIAKNTILLYFRMIVTTIVSLYTARLILRFLGVEDYGISNVVGGLIGFMSILTSTMTSATQRFLSYDLGTGNIQQYKCTYSMLIYIYAIFCIFCVLLMEMIGPYCIQKHLVIPPDRLIAAQWLFQFTIVNFIFATISIPMTSSIVAYEKMGVYAYFTFIDVFFKLVAVLALYLTPIDKLITYGLTTSCFQIVTNFIIFYYCWKHLEGCKVVRFWDKNLFKRMVGYAGWNLFGSTTNVMNRQGQTLLLNLFFGPVVNAAKAIADKIDSIVFSFGSNFYMAVSPQIIKSYAAGEIDYMRKLVLSTSKYSFYLLFLISLPLILNMKELLGLWLGGDMVS
;
A
#
# COMPACT_ATOMS: atom_id res chain seq x y z
N MET A 1 -18.64 -23.91 -20.95
CA MET A 1 -17.57 -22.95 -20.59
C MET A 1 -16.40 -23.19 -21.53
N SER A 2 -15.86 -22.15 -22.16
CA SER A 2 -14.70 -22.31 -23.03
C SER A 2 -13.46 -22.70 -22.21
N LYS A 3 -12.50 -23.41 -22.83
CA LYS A 3 -11.24 -23.81 -22.19
C LYS A 3 -10.48 -22.60 -21.62
N GLN A 4 -10.62 -21.44 -22.24
CA GLN A 4 -10.05 -20.16 -21.83
C GLN A 4 -10.70 -19.62 -20.53
N THR A 5 -12.02 -19.74 -20.38
CA THR A 5 -12.75 -19.34 -19.17
C THR A 5 -12.30 -20.15 -17.95
N ILE A 6 -12.11 -21.46 -18.12
CA ILE A 6 -11.65 -22.36 -17.06
C ILE A 6 -10.22 -22.00 -16.63
N ASN A 7 -9.31 -21.72 -17.57
CA ASN A 7 -7.94 -21.32 -17.26
C ASN A 7 -7.89 -19.98 -16.52
N ASN A 8 -8.70 -19.01 -16.92
CA ASN A 8 -8.78 -17.71 -16.25
C ASN A 8 -9.31 -17.84 -14.81
N SER A 9 -10.35 -18.67 -14.59
CA SER A 9 -10.89 -18.90 -13.25
C SER A 9 -9.86 -19.57 -12.32
N LYS A 10 -9.12 -20.58 -12.81
CA LYS A 10 -8.03 -21.23 -12.06
C LYS A 10 -6.91 -20.22 -11.71
N ARG A 11 -6.56 -19.34 -12.66
CA ARG A 11 -5.54 -18.30 -12.44
C ARG A 11 -5.99 -17.30 -11.37
N ILE A 12 -7.23 -16.83 -11.42
CA ILE A 12 -7.80 -15.94 -10.41
C ILE A 12 -7.78 -16.63 -9.04
N ALA A 13 -8.25 -17.85 -8.91
CA ALA A 13 -8.24 -18.60 -7.65
C ALA A 13 -6.82 -18.73 -7.08
N LYS A 14 -5.85 -19.12 -7.91
CA LYS A 14 -4.44 -19.22 -7.51
C LYS A 14 -3.89 -17.87 -7.03
N ASN A 15 -4.16 -16.79 -7.77
CA ASN A 15 -3.72 -15.45 -7.43
C ASN A 15 -4.35 -14.97 -6.10
N THR A 16 -5.61 -15.25 -5.87
CA THR A 16 -6.31 -14.92 -4.63
C THR A 16 -5.69 -15.64 -3.43
N ILE A 17 -5.44 -16.94 -3.53
CA ILE A 17 -4.80 -17.72 -2.46
C ILE A 17 -3.41 -17.17 -2.15
N LEU A 18 -2.61 -16.85 -3.18
CA LEU A 18 -1.27 -16.27 -2.99
C LEU A 18 -1.33 -14.91 -2.30
N LEU A 19 -2.30 -14.06 -2.65
CA LEU A 19 -2.46 -12.75 -2.01
C LEU A 19 -2.93 -12.88 -0.55
N TYR A 20 -3.79 -13.84 -0.24
CA TYR A 20 -4.19 -14.10 1.16
C TYR A 20 -3.04 -14.67 1.99
N PHE A 21 -2.31 -15.64 1.46
CA PHE A 21 -1.13 -16.17 2.12
C PHE A 21 -0.11 -15.05 2.39
N ARG A 22 0.16 -14.23 1.39
CA ARG A 22 0.99 -13.03 1.55
C ARG A 22 0.47 -12.13 2.68
N MET A 23 -0.83 -11.80 2.68
CA MET A 23 -1.45 -10.92 3.68
C MET A 23 -1.25 -11.46 5.10
N ILE A 24 -1.51 -12.74 5.32
CA ILE A 24 -1.36 -13.38 6.64
C ILE A 24 0.11 -13.31 7.09
N VAL A 25 1.05 -13.73 6.25
CA VAL A 25 2.48 -13.74 6.59
C VAL A 25 2.97 -12.32 6.86
N THR A 26 2.64 -11.36 6.01
CA THR A 26 3.08 -9.96 6.19
C THR A 26 2.49 -9.35 7.46
N THR A 27 1.25 -9.68 7.82
CA THR A 27 0.62 -9.21 9.05
C THR A 27 1.31 -9.77 10.28
N ILE A 28 1.55 -11.08 10.33
CA ILE A 28 2.24 -11.74 11.45
C ILE A 28 3.64 -11.15 11.64
N VAL A 29 4.42 -11.06 10.55
CA VAL A 29 5.79 -10.53 10.62
C VAL A 29 5.79 -9.05 10.98
N SER A 30 4.84 -8.25 10.49
CA SER A 30 4.73 -6.82 10.85
C SER A 30 4.44 -6.62 12.34
N LEU A 31 3.56 -7.43 12.92
CA LEU A 31 3.26 -7.39 14.36
C LEU A 31 4.50 -7.76 15.19
N TYR A 32 5.20 -8.81 14.77
CA TYR A 32 6.43 -9.23 15.44
C TYR A 32 7.53 -8.16 15.33
N THR A 33 7.71 -7.60 14.14
CA THR A 33 8.69 -6.53 13.86
C THR A 33 8.40 -5.29 14.69
N ALA A 34 7.14 -4.87 14.81
CA ALA A 34 6.75 -3.72 15.63
C ALA A 34 7.15 -3.92 17.11
N ARG A 35 6.96 -5.13 17.65
CA ARG A 35 7.40 -5.47 19.01
C ARG A 35 8.91 -5.39 19.16
N LEU A 36 9.66 -5.87 18.16
CA LEU A 36 11.13 -5.80 18.19
C LEU A 36 11.63 -4.37 18.09
N ILE A 37 11.02 -3.55 17.23
CA ILE A 37 11.37 -2.12 17.10
C ILE A 37 11.18 -1.43 18.46
N LEU A 38 10.03 -1.61 19.10
CA LEU A 38 9.75 -1.03 20.41
C LEU A 38 10.77 -1.49 21.48
N ARG A 39 11.18 -2.76 21.43
CA ARG A 39 12.16 -3.32 22.37
C ARG A 39 13.57 -2.76 22.18
N PHE A 40 14.01 -2.57 20.91
CA PHE A 40 15.38 -2.14 20.61
C PHE A 40 15.56 -0.64 20.57
N LEU A 41 14.59 0.12 20.05
CA LEU A 41 14.63 1.58 20.06
C LEU A 41 14.21 2.17 21.41
N GLY A 42 13.33 1.50 22.14
CA GLY A 42 12.66 2.07 23.31
C GLY A 42 11.40 2.86 22.92
N VAL A 43 10.64 3.27 23.95
CA VAL A 43 9.35 3.94 23.75
C VAL A 43 9.51 5.31 23.10
N GLU A 44 10.53 6.05 23.49
CA GLU A 44 10.80 7.41 23.03
C GLU A 44 11.16 7.46 21.54
N ASP A 45 12.21 6.74 21.13
CA ASP A 45 12.64 6.67 19.72
C ASP A 45 11.58 6.02 18.81
N TYR A 46 10.85 5.04 19.32
CA TYR A 46 9.71 4.48 18.61
C TYR A 46 8.61 5.52 18.39
N GLY A 47 8.32 6.34 19.42
CA GLY A 47 7.41 7.47 19.31
C GLY A 47 7.85 8.47 18.24
N ILE A 48 9.11 8.89 18.26
CA ILE A 48 9.70 9.77 17.25
C ILE A 48 9.57 9.18 15.86
N SER A 49 9.88 7.88 15.70
CA SER A 49 9.78 7.21 14.40
C SER A 49 8.34 7.19 13.84
N ASN A 50 7.34 7.00 14.70
CA ASN A 50 5.92 7.03 14.31
C ASN A 50 5.48 8.44 13.90
N VAL A 51 5.89 9.47 14.63
CA VAL A 51 5.52 10.85 14.34
C VAL A 51 6.16 11.31 13.03
N VAL A 52 7.46 11.05 12.84
CA VAL A 52 8.19 11.36 11.60
C VAL A 52 7.61 10.59 10.42
N GLY A 53 7.34 9.29 10.59
CA GLY A 53 6.66 8.46 9.58
C GLY A 53 5.25 8.95 9.26
N GLY A 54 4.53 9.47 10.25
CA GLY A 54 3.20 10.05 10.09
C GLY A 54 3.17 11.27 9.17
N LEU A 55 4.17 12.14 9.21
CA LEU A 55 4.28 13.28 8.28
C LEU A 55 4.28 12.83 6.82
N ILE A 56 4.98 11.73 6.53
CA ILE A 56 5.04 11.17 5.16
C ILE A 56 3.80 10.32 4.86
N GLY A 57 3.17 9.76 5.88
CA GLY A 57 1.94 8.98 5.76
C GLY A 57 0.80 9.71 5.03
N PHE A 58 0.72 11.04 5.17
CA PHE A 58 -0.25 11.85 4.41
C PHE A 58 -0.05 11.75 2.89
N MET A 59 1.19 11.59 2.43
CA MET A 59 1.49 11.42 1.00
C MET A 59 1.06 10.04 0.47
N SER A 60 0.86 9.06 1.34
CA SER A 60 0.39 7.73 0.95
C SER A 60 -1.02 7.73 0.34
N ILE A 61 -1.86 8.69 0.71
CA ILE A 61 -3.20 8.87 0.13
C ILE A 61 -3.06 9.22 -1.36
N LEU A 62 -2.15 10.14 -1.68
CA LEU A 62 -1.89 10.56 -3.05
C LEU A 62 -1.33 9.39 -3.88
N THR A 63 -0.35 8.67 -3.35
CA THR A 63 0.27 7.54 -4.05
C THR A 63 -0.68 6.36 -4.25
N SER A 64 -1.60 6.09 -3.31
CA SER A 64 -2.59 5.01 -3.45
C SER A 64 -3.59 5.27 -4.58
N THR A 65 -4.05 6.51 -4.73
CA THR A 65 -4.95 6.90 -5.82
C THR A 65 -4.27 6.82 -7.18
N MET A 66 -3.03 7.26 -7.26
CA MET A 66 -2.21 7.15 -8.48
C MET A 66 -1.93 5.69 -8.84
N THR A 67 -1.70 4.82 -7.85
CA THR A 67 -1.50 3.37 -8.06
C THR A 67 -2.69 2.74 -8.73
N SER A 68 -3.91 3.03 -8.27
CA SER A 68 -5.15 2.52 -8.88
C SER A 68 -5.32 2.98 -10.32
N ALA A 69 -5.04 4.26 -10.60
CA ALA A 69 -5.03 4.80 -11.96
C ALA A 69 -4.01 4.07 -12.84
N THR A 70 -2.78 3.91 -12.36
CA THR A 70 -1.71 3.22 -13.07
C THR A 70 -2.07 1.79 -13.43
N GLN A 71 -2.58 1.01 -12.48
CA GLN A 71 -3.03 -0.36 -12.72
C GLN A 71 -4.12 -0.43 -13.79
N ARG A 72 -5.06 0.51 -13.78
CA ARG A 72 -6.11 0.58 -14.78
C ARG A 72 -5.56 0.83 -16.20
N PHE A 73 -4.72 1.87 -16.38
CA PHE A 73 -4.19 2.20 -17.71
C PHE A 73 -3.34 1.05 -18.27
N LEU A 74 -2.44 0.48 -17.46
CA LEU A 74 -1.58 -0.63 -17.86
C LEU A 74 -2.38 -1.91 -18.17
N SER A 75 -3.41 -2.23 -17.35
CA SER A 75 -4.27 -3.39 -17.61
C SER A 75 -5.11 -3.21 -18.87
N TYR A 76 -5.57 -1.97 -19.14
CA TYR A 76 -6.33 -1.66 -20.34
C TYR A 76 -5.48 -1.87 -21.60
N ASP A 77 -4.27 -1.31 -21.63
CA ASP A 77 -3.37 -1.44 -22.78
C ASP A 77 -2.96 -2.90 -23.05
N LEU A 78 -2.79 -3.70 -21.99
CA LEU A 78 -2.59 -5.15 -22.14
C LEU A 78 -3.81 -5.86 -22.72
N GLY A 79 -5.01 -5.41 -22.37
CA GLY A 79 -6.26 -5.95 -22.89
C GLY A 79 -6.46 -5.69 -24.38
N THR A 80 -6.00 -4.53 -24.88
CA THR A 80 -6.03 -4.21 -26.32
C THR A 80 -5.00 -5.00 -27.14
N GLY A 81 -4.04 -5.66 -26.50
CA GLY A 81 -2.95 -6.40 -27.14
C GLY A 81 -1.87 -5.52 -27.78
N ASN A 82 -1.94 -4.20 -27.62
CA ASN A 82 -0.99 -3.26 -28.23
C ASN A 82 0.20 -3.00 -27.28
N ILE A 83 1.25 -3.82 -27.39
CA ILE A 83 2.47 -3.69 -26.57
C ILE A 83 3.18 -2.35 -26.80
N GLN A 84 3.11 -1.78 -28.00
CA GLN A 84 3.72 -0.47 -28.25
C GLN A 84 3.00 0.65 -27.47
N GLN A 85 1.67 0.63 -27.46
CA GLN A 85 0.86 1.55 -26.65
C GLN A 85 1.20 1.38 -25.16
N TYR A 86 1.33 0.14 -24.69
CA TYR A 86 1.73 -0.14 -23.31
C TYR A 86 3.09 0.49 -22.95
N LYS A 87 4.12 0.38 -23.82
CA LYS A 87 5.44 1.01 -23.61
C LYS A 87 5.34 2.53 -23.52
N CYS A 88 4.52 3.15 -24.37
CA CYS A 88 4.26 4.58 -24.33
C CYS A 88 3.59 4.99 -23.00
N THR A 89 2.54 4.29 -22.60
CA THR A 89 1.82 4.51 -21.35
C THR A 89 2.74 4.32 -20.13
N TYR A 90 3.52 3.24 -20.12
CA TYR A 90 4.49 2.96 -19.05
C TYR A 90 5.54 4.06 -18.92
N SER A 91 6.09 4.52 -20.05
CA SER A 91 7.09 5.62 -20.06
C SER A 91 6.49 6.94 -19.56
N MET A 92 5.25 7.26 -20.00
CA MET A 92 4.52 8.42 -19.48
C MET A 92 4.31 8.35 -17.97
N LEU A 93 3.95 7.18 -17.44
CA LEU A 93 3.80 6.99 -16.00
C LEU A 93 5.11 7.23 -15.25
N ILE A 94 6.25 6.73 -15.75
CA ILE A 94 7.56 7.01 -15.14
C ILE A 94 7.80 8.53 -15.05
N TYR A 95 7.54 9.30 -16.12
CA TYR A 95 7.68 10.75 -16.08
C TYR A 95 6.71 11.42 -15.11
N ILE A 96 5.43 11.00 -15.09
CA ILE A 96 4.44 11.54 -14.17
C ILE A 96 4.87 11.30 -12.72
N TYR A 97 5.31 10.08 -12.40
CA TYR A 97 5.77 9.75 -11.04
C TYR A 97 7.07 10.47 -10.66
N ALA A 98 7.98 10.71 -11.60
CA ALA A 98 9.17 11.51 -11.34
C ALA A 98 8.82 12.96 -11.00
N ILE A 99 7.94 13.60 -11.79
CA ILE A 99 7.47 14.97 -11.52
C ILE A 99 6.72 15.03 -10.18
N PHE A 100 5.82 14.08 -9.94
CA PHE A 100 5.07 13.99 -8.69
C PHE A 100 6.01 13.80 -7.48
N CYS A 101 7.02 12.96 -7.61
CA CYS A 101 8.00 12.70 -6.57
C CYS A 101 8.79 13.96 -6.22
N ILE A 102 9.27 14.71 -7.23
CA ILE A 102 9.98 15.98 -7.03
C ILE A 102 9.06 16.96 -6.29
N PHE A 103 7.81 17.10 -6.71
CA PHE A 103 6.85 17.99 -6.05
C PHE A 103 6.62 17.61 -4.59
N CYS A 104 6.41 16.31 -4.29
CA CYS A 104 6.22 15.85 -2.92
C CYS A 104 7.47 16.03 -2.05
N VAL A 105 8.65 15.76 -2.60
CA VAL A 105 9.93 15.97 -1.88
C VAL A 105 10.12 17.44 -1.53
N LEU A 106 9.88 18.35 -2.47
CA LEU A 106 9.97 19.79 -2.19
C LEU A 106 8.99 20.22 -1.09
N LEU A 107 7.75 19.72 -1.11
CA LEU A 107 6.79 19.99 -0.03
C LEU A 107 7.26 19.43 1.32
N MET A 108 7.78 18.21 1.33
CA MET A 108 8.29 17.58 2.56
C MET A 108 9.47 18.35 3.13
N GLU A 109 10.43 18.78 2.28
CA GLU A 109 11.60 19.56 2.70
C GLU A 109 11.22 20.96 3.21
N MET A 110 10.16 21.55 2.69
CA MET A 110 9.66 22.84 3.19
C MET A 110 8.94 22.71 4.52
N ILE A 111 8.08 21.70 4.67
CA ILE A 111 7.17 21.59 5.81
C ILE A 111 7.80 20.75 6.92
N GLY A 112 8.51 19.68 6.59
CA GLY A 112 9.00 18.70 7.55
C GLY A 112 9.98 19.26 8.58
N PRO A 113 11.07 19.93 8.19
CA PRO A 113 12.02 20.54 9.14
C PRO A 113 11.35 21.57 10.06
N TYR A 114 10.41 22.35 9.51
CA TYR A 114 9.65 23.32 10.29
C TYR A 114 8.76 22.64 11.34
N CYS A 115 8.06 21.57 10.96
CA CYS A 115 7.25 20.78 11.88
C CYS A 115 8.10 20.11 12.97
N ILE A 116 9.24 19.49 12.59
CA ILE A 116 10.14 18.79 13.51
C ILE A 116 10.71 19.75 14.56
N GLN A 117 11.08 20.97 14.16
CA GLN A 117 11.72 21.94 15.06
C GLN A 117 10.73 22.71 15.93
N LYS A 118 9.50 22.99 15.45
CA LYS A 118 8.59 23.94 16.14
C LYS A 118 7.31 23.33 16.67
N HIS A 119 6.81 22.25 16.04
CA HIS A 119 5.47 21.72 16.34
C HIS A 119 5.51 20.35 17.01
N LEU A 120 6.56 19.57 16.77
CA LEU A 120 6.67 18.24 17.36
C LEU A 120 7.41 18.32 18.71
N VAL A 121 6.89 17.63 19.70
CA VAL A 121 7.52 17.51 21.01
C VAL A 121 8.59 16.43 20.91
N ILE A 122 9.81 16.84 20.53
CA ILE A 122 10.99 15.97 20.43
C ILE A 122 12.02 16.48 21.40
N PRO A 123 12.64 15.62 22.26
CA PRO A 123 13.70 16.02 23.16
C PRO A 123 14.89 16.65 22.40
N PRO A 124 15.52 17.71 22.94
CA PRO A 124 16.58 18.43 22.23
C PRO A 124 17.78 17.57 21.81
N ASP A 125 18.11 16.57 22.62
CA ASP A 125 19.18 15.59 22.39
C ASP A 125 18.85 14.62 21.24
N ARG A 126 17.56 14.44 20.88
CA ARG A 126 17.09 13.55 19.81
C ARG A 126 16.75 14.29 18.51
N LEU A 127 16.78 15.62 18.48
CA LEU A 127 16.41 16.41 17.29
C LEU A 127 17.25 16.06 16.06
N ILE A 128 18.57 15.88 16.22
CA ILE A 128 19.47 15.52 15.12
C ILE A 128 19.12 14.14 14.57
N ALA A 129 18.87 13.18 15.45
CA ALA A 129 18.49 11.82 15.05
C ALA A 129 17.13 11.81 14.32
N ALA A 130 16.16 12.60 14.79
CA ALA A 130 14.86 12.77 14.15
C ALA A 130 14.97 13.41 12.74
N GLN A 131 15.86 14.39 12.56
CA GLN A 131 16.11 15.01 11.24
C GLN A 131 16.74 14.00 10.27
N TRP A 132 17.74 13.22 10.71
CA TRP A 132 18.31 12.16 9.87
C TRP A 132 17.28 11.09 9.51
N LEU A 133 16.46 10.66 10.49
CA LEU A 133 15.37 9.72 10.22
C LEU A 133 14.40 10.28 9.19
N PHE A 134 14.06 11.57 9.26
CA PHE A 134 13.18 12.22 8.29
C PHE A 134 13.77 12.17 6.88
N GLN A 135 15.07 12.47 6.71
CA GLN A 135 15.75 12.38 5.41
C GLN A 135 15.73 10.93 4.86
N PHE A 136 16.03 9.94 5.69
CA PHE A 136 15.94 8.54 5.29
C PHE A 136 14.51 8.13 4.91
N THR A 137 13.50 8.68 5.59
CA THR A 137 12.10 8.41 5.26
C THR A 137 11.69 9.07 3.93
N ILE A 138 12.24 10.24 3.60
CA ILE A 138 12.09 10.86 2.26
C ILE A 138 12.71 9.96 1.18
N VAL A 139 13.92 9.43 1.41
CA VAL A 139 14.54 8.48 0.48
C VAL A 139 13.66 7.26 0.26
N ASN A 140 13.11 6.68 1.34
CA ASN A 140 12.16 5.57 1.24
C ASN A 140 10.92 5.94 0.41
N PHE A 141 10.36 7.13 0.61
CA PHE A 141 9.21 7.62 -0.16
C PHE A 141 9.53 7.76 -1.65
N ILE A 142 10.72 8.29 -2.01
CA ILE A 142 11.16 8.42 -3.40
C ILE A 142 11.17 7.05 -4.09
N PHE A 143 11.87 6.08 -3.50
CA PHE A 143 11.98 4.74 -4.09
C PHE A 143 10.65 3.99 -4.11
N ALA A 144 9.84 4.09 -3.07
CA ALA A 144 8.49 3.53 -3.03
C ALA A 144 7.61 4.12 -4.14
N THR A 145 7.66 5.44 -4.35
CA THR A 145 6.85 6.13 -5.35
C THR A 145 7.28 5.77 -6.79
N ILE A 146 8.58 5.77 -7.07
CA ILE A 146 9.11 5.41 -8.40
C ILE A 146 8.84 3.93 -8.74
N SER A 147 8.73 3.05 -7.74
CA SER A 147 8.43 1.63 -7.97
C SER A 147 6.96 1.34 -8.33
N ILE A 148 6.05 2.29 -8.16
CA ILE A 148 4.61 2.08 -8.40
C ILE A 148 4.31 1.65 -9.85
N PRO A 149 4.85 2.25 -10.91
CA PRO A 149 4.62 1.75 -12.27
C PRO A 149 5.10 0.32 -12.49
N MET A 150 6.19 -0.08 -11.83
CA MET A 150 6.76 -1.42 -11.94
C MET A 150 5.88 -2.46 -11.23
N THR A 151 5.52 -2.21 -9.98
CA THR A 151 4.64 -3.09 -9.20
C THR A 151 3.24 -3.17 -9.81
N SER A 152 2.71 -2.05 -10.33
CA SER A 152 1.46 -2.02 -11.07
C SER A 152 1.53 -2.83 -12.37
N SER A 153 2.67 -2.84 -13.07
CA SER A 153 2.90 -3.71 -14.23
C SER A 153 2.85 -5.18 -13.85
N ILE A 154 3.49 -5.59 -12.74
CA ILE A 154 3.45 -6.98 -12.25
C ILE A 154 1.99 -7.41 -12.00
N VAL A 155 1.18 -6.53 -11.38
CA VAL A 155 -0.25 -6.75 -11.13
C VAL A 155 -1.03 -6.80 -12.45
N ALA A 156 -0.78 -5.87 -13.39
CA ALA A 156 -1.43 -5.84 -14.70
C ALA A 156 -1.13 -7.10 -15.53
N TYR A 157 0.08 -7.64 -15.45
CA TYR A 157 0.45 -8.94 -16.05
C TYR A 157 -0.08 -10.14 -15.25
N GLU A 158 -0.80 -9.91 -14.13
CA GLU A 158 -1.37 -10.94 -13.25
C GLU A 158 -0.32 -11.89 -12.64
N LYS A 159 0.92 -11.43 -12.50
CA LYS A 159 2.02 -12.20 -11.88
C LYS A 159 1.99 -12.04 -10.35
N MET A 160 0.87 -12.42 -9.71
CA MET A 160 0.67 -12.19 -8.27
C MET A 160 1.65 -12.97 -7.40
N GLY A 161 2.17 -14.11 -7.87
CA GLY A 161 3.23 -14.85 -7.18
C GLY A 161 4.52 -14.04 -7.08
N VAL A 162 4.89 -13.33 -8.14
CA VAL A 162 6.06 -12.44 -8.16
C VAL A 162 5.84 -11.24 -7.25
N TYR A 163 4.65 -10.67 -7.27
CA TYR A 163 4.26 -9.57 -6.37
C TYR A 163 4.36 -10.00 -4.89
N ALA A 164 3.87 -11.19 -4.56
CA ALA A 164 3.98 -11.74 -3.21
C ALA A 164 5.45 -11.98 -2.81
N TYR A 165 6.27 -12.50 -3.71
CA TYR A 165 7.68 -12.74 -3.47
C TYR A 165 8.45 -11.46 -3.13
N PHE A 166 8.25 -10.38 -3.89
CA PHE A 166 8.86 -9.08 -3.58
C PHE A 166 8.37 -8.50 -2.26
N THR A 167 7.10 -8.71 -1.92
CA THR A 167 6.59 -8.31 -0.61
C THR A 167 7.27 -9.08 0.52
N PHE A 168 7.54 -10.38 0.34
CA PHE A 168 8.27 -11.17 1.34
C PHE A 168 9.72 -10.71 1.49
N ILE A 169 10.41 -10.36 0.40
CA ILE A 169 11.75 -9.77 0.45
C ILE A 169 11.74 -8.46 1.26
N ASP A 170 10.76 -7.58 1.00
CA ASP A 170 10.62 -6.30 1.73
C ASP A 170 10.41 -6.53 3.22
N VAL A 171 9.51 -7.44 3.59
CA VAL A 171 9.24 -7.78 4.98
C VAL A 171 10.44 -8.45 5.67
N PHE A 172 11.15 -9.32 4.96
CA PHE A 172 12.38 -9.94 5.45
C PHE A 172 13.47 -8.90 5.70
N PHE A 173 13.68 -7.97 4.77
CA PHE A 173 14.66 -6.89 4.93
C PHE A 173 14.29 -5.95 6.08
N LYS A 174 13.01 -5.65 6.30
CA LYS A 174 12.57 -4.90 7.48
C LYS A 174 12.91 -5.62 8.78
N LEU A 175 12.73 -6.94 8.84
CA LEU A 175 13.13 -7.73 9.99
C LEU A 175 14.65 -7.69 10.21
N VAL A 176 15.43 -7.87 9.14
CA VAL A 176 16.90 -7.79 9.19
C VAL A 176 17.35 -6.39 9.62
N ALA A 177 16.71 -5.32 9.14
CA ALA A 177 17.02 -3.95 9.56
C ALA A 177 16.85 -3.76 11.08
N VAL A 178 15.77 -4.34 11.63
CA VAL A 178 15.54 -4.26 13.08
C VAL A 178 16.53 -5.11 13.86
N LEU A 179 16.90 -6.30 13.38
CA LEU A 179 17.91 -7.13 14.01
C LEU A 179 19.31 -6.50 13.97
N ALA A 180 19.62 -5.75 12.92
CA ALA A 180 20.88 -5.01 12.80
C ALA A 180 21.07 -3.97 13.92
N LEU A 181 19.98 -3.45 14.51
CA LEU A 181 20.04 -2.54 15.66
C LEU A 181 20.71 -3.15 16.89
N TYR A 182 20.69 -4.47 17.00
CA TYR A 182 21.35 -5.18 18.10
C TYR A 182 22.88 -5.16 17.97
N LEU A 183 23.38 -5.10 16.73
CA LEU A 183 24.81 -5.25 16.43
C LEU A 183 25.55 -3.91 16.30
N THR A 184 24.82 -2.79 16.23
CA THR A 184 25.44 -1.49 15.93
C THR A 184 25.67 -0.65 17.20
N PRO A 185 26.89 -0.07 17.38
CA PRO A 185 27.20 0.84 18.47
C PRO A 185 26.74 2.29 18.21
N ILE A 186 26.23 2.56 17.01
CA ILE A 186 25.76 3.89 16.56
C ILE A 186 24.34 4.15 17.08
N ASP A 187 23.92 5.41 17.07
CA ASP A 187 22.54 5.78 17.40
C ASP A 187 21.51 4.89 16.69
N LYS A 188 20.65 4.25 17.48
CA LYS A 188 19.72 3.23 16.98
C LYS A 188 18.68 3.80 16.04
N LEU A 189 18.22 5.05 16.27
CA LEU A 189 17.21 5.71 15.43
C LEU A 189 17.77 6.02 14.04
N ILE A 190 19.01 6.53 13.98
CA ILE A 190 19.72 6.81 12.73
C ILE A 190 20.00 5.49 11.98
N THR A 191 20.50 4.47 12.70
CA THR A 191 20.76 3.15 12.11
C THR A 191 19.51 2.52 11.54
N TYR A 192 18.37 2.63 12.24
CA TYR A 192 17.07 2.14 11.73
C TYR A 192 16.68 2.82 10.44
N GLY A 193 16.75 4.15 10.37
CA GLY A 193 16.45 4.91 9.15
C GLY A 193 17.38 4.53 7.99
N LEU A 194 18.69 4.46 8.25
CA LEU A 194 19.70 4.11 7.24
C LEU A 194 19.48 2.70 6.68
N THR A 195 19.36 1.70 7.55
CA THR A 195 19.23 0.29 7.15
C THR A 195 17.93 0.04 6.39
N THR A 196 16.82 0.60 6.84
CA THR A 196 15.53 0.50 6.11
C THR A 196 15.63 1.15 4.73
N SER A 197 16.31 2.30 4.60
CA SER A 197 16.49 2.97 3.32
C SER A 197 17.39 2.18 2.37
N CYS A 198 18.50 1.64 2.86
CA CYS A 198 19.36 0.77 2.05
C CYS A 198 18.61 -0.45 1.53
N PHE A 199 17.85 -1.13 2.37
CA PHE A 199 17.06 -2.29 1.95
C PHE A 199 15.93 -1.92 0.99
N GLN A 200 15.28 -0.77 1.18
CA GLN A 200 14.27 -0.27 0.24
C GLN A 200 14.88 -0.04 -1.14
N ILE A 201 16.06 0.57 -1.21
CA ILE A 201 16.80 0.80 -2.46
C ILE A 201 17.09 -0.55 -3.13
N VAL A 202 17.65 -1.52 -2.40
CA VAL A 202 17.96 -2.86 -2.92
C VAL A 202 16.70 -3.56 -3.46
N THR A 203 15.61 -3.56 -2.70
CA THR A 203 14.32 -4.15 -3.14
C THR A 203 13.83 -3.51 -4.43
N ASN A 204 13.91 -2.18 -4.54
CA ASN A 204 13.49 -1.48 -5.75
C ASN A 204 14.37 -1.81 -6.97
N PHE A 205 15.68 -1.92 -6.79
CA PHE A 205 16.56 -2.37 -7.88
C PHE A 205 16.25 -3.80 -8.34
N ILE A 206 15.91 -4.70 -7.41
CA ILE A 206 15.51 -6.08 -7.76
C ILE A 206 14.20 -6.06 -8.57
N ILE A 207 13.19 -5.26 -8.15
CA ILE A 207 11.92 -5.10 -8.85
C ILE A 207 12.16 -4.51 -10.25
N PHE A 208 12.97 -3.46 -10.36
CA PHE A 208 13.31 -2.82 -11.62
C PHE A 208 13.96 -3.81 -12.59
N TYR A 209 14.98 -4.53 -12.13
CA TYR A 209 15.70 -5.54 -12.94
C TYR A 209 14.74 -6.64 -13.42
N TYR A 210 13.87 -7.13 -12.53
CA TYR A 210 12.88 -8.13 -12.90
C TYR A 210 11.92 -7.63 -13.98
N CYS A 211 11.35 -6.43 -13.80
CA CYS A 211 10.42 -5.84 -14.76
C CYS A 211 11.08 -5.62 -16.12
N TRP A 212 12.29 -5.06 -16.13
CA TRP A 212 13.04 -4.81 -17.35
C TRP A 212 13.35 -6.09 -18.13
N LYS A 213 13.70 -7.16 -17.42
CA LYS A 213 14.11 -8.45 -18.04
C LYS A 213 12.92 -9.32 -18.47
N HIS A 214 11.83 -9.35 -17.70
CA HIS A 214 10.75 -10.33 -17.85
C HIS A 214 9.42 -9.75 -18.35
N LEU A 215 9.28 -8.42 -18.44
CA LEU A 215 8.08 -7.75 -18.90
C LEU A 215 8.42 -6.88 -20.12
N GLU A 216 8.03 -7.33 -21.31
CA GLU A 216 8.36 -6.63 -22.57
C GLU A 216 7.85 -5.19 -22.61
N GLY A 217 6.72 -4.91 -21.94
CA GLY A 217 6.11 -3.59 -21.86
C GLY A 217 6.86 -2.61 -20.96
N CYS A 218 7.74 -3.07 -20.05
CA CYS A 218 8.43 -2.23 -19.07
C CYS A 218 9.74 -1.62 -19.59
N LYS A 219 9.87 -1.47 -20.89
CA LYS A 219 11.01 -0.76 -21.52
C LYS A 219 10.65 0.69 -21.73
N VAL A 220 11.41 1.58 -21.09
CA VAL A 220 11.20 3.02 -21.23
C VAL A 220 11.57 3.48 -22.64
N VAL A 221 10.63 4.13 -23.31
CA VAL A 221 10.81 4.80 -24.60
C VAL A 221 10.64 6.30 -24.44
N ARG A 222 11.39 7.08 -25.20
CA ARG A 222 11.25 8.52 -25.18
C ARG A 222 9.95 8.93 -25.87
N PHE A 223 8.90 9.12 -25.09
CA PHE A 223 7.57 9.43 -25.59
C PHE A 223 6.89 10.42 -24.65
N TRP A 224 6.26 11.45 -25.23
CA TRP A 224 5.47 12.42 -24.51
C TRP A 224 4.20 12.74 -25.30
N ASP A 225 3.03 12.52 -24.68
CA ASP A 225 1.73 12.89 -25.24
C ASP A 225 0.94 13.69 -24.21
N LYS A 226 0.65 14.95 -24.55
CA LYS A 226 -0.09 15.89 -23.71
C LYS A 226 -1.53 15.41 -23.42
N ASN A 227 -2.16 14.75 -24.41
CA ASN A 227 -3.53 14.25 -24.25
C ASN A 227 -3.58 13.05 -23.30
N LEU A 228 -2.61 12.15 -23.42
CA LEU A 228 -2.46 11.02 -22.51
C LEU A 228 -2.17 11.50 -21.09
N PHE A 229 -1.25 12.47 -20.93
CA PHE A 229 -0.95 13.11 -19.66
C PHE A 229 -2.21 13.69 -19.01
N LYS A 230 -2.98 14.50 -19.75
CA LYS A 230 -4.21 15.12 -19.24
C LYS A 230 -5.25 14.08 -18.81
N ARG A 231 -5.40 12.99 -19.56
CA ARG A 231 -6.30 11.89 -19.19
C ARG A 231 -5.87 11.17 -17.93
N MET A 232 -4.57 10.88 -17.78
CA MET A 232 -4.03 10.20 -16.60
C MET A 232 -4.14 11.06 -15.34
N VAL A 233 -3.70 12.31 -15.42
CA VAL A 233 -3.78 13.25 -14.29
C VAL A 233 -5.23 13.58 -13.94
N GLY A 234 -6.09 13.77 -14.92
CA GLY A 234 -7.52 14.00 -14.71
C GLY A 234 -8.18 12.82 -13.98
N TYR A 235 -7.90 11.59 -14.42
CA TYR A 235 -8.42 10.39 -13.76
C TYR A 235 -7.86 10.23 -12.32
N ALA A 236 -6.56 10.47 -12.13
CA ALA A 236 -5.95 10.45 -10.79
C ALA A 236 -6.57 11.53 -9.88
N GLY A 237 -6.83 12.72 -10.41
CA GLY A 237 -7.50 13.81 -9.67
C GLY A 237 -8.91 13.45 -9.20
N TRP A 238 -9.74 12.85 -10.07
CA TRP A 238 -11.06 12.36 -9.66
C TRP A 238 -11.01 11.25 -8.61
N ASN A 239 -10.06 10.33 -8.76
CA ASN A 239 -9.83 9.29 -7.74
C ASN A 239 -9.36 9.90 -6.41
N LEU A 240 -8.51 10.93 -6.47
CA LEU A 240 -8.05 11.65 -5.29
C LEU A 240 -9.23 12.29 -4.57
N PHE A 241 -10.12 12.97 -5.30
CA PHE A 241 -11.32 13.57 -4.72
C PHE A 241 -12.18 12.52 -3.99
N GLY A 242 -12.46 11.38 -4.64
CA GLY A 242 -13.19 10.27 -4.02
C GLY A 242 -12.49 9.68 -2.79
N SER A 243 -11.17 9.51 -2.84
CA SER A 243 -10.39 9.00 -1.70
C SER A 243 -10.33 10.00 -0.54
N THR A 244 -10.21 11.29 -0.84
CA THR A 244 -10.23 12.35 0.17
C THR A 244 -11.57 12.36 0.91
N THR A 245 -12.69 12.19 0.22
CA THR A 245 -14.01 12.08 0.83
C THR A 245 -14.09 10.93 1.84
N ASN A 246 -13.53 9.76 1.50
CA ASN A 246 -13.47 8.61 2.42
C ASN A 246 -12.61 8.91 3.67
N VAL A 247 -11.47 9.55 3.49
CA VAL A 247 -10.59 9.94 4.62
C VAL A 247 -11.27 10.98 5.49
N MET A 248 -11.87 12.00 4.89
CA MET A 248 -12.61 13.03 5.63
C MET A 248 -13.80 12.44 6.40
N ASN A 249 -14.53 11.48 5.81
CA ASN A 249 -15.61 10.79 6.50
C ASN A 249 -15.08 10.05 7.75
N ARG A 250 -14.03 9.24 7.63
CA ARG A 250 -13.45 8.50 8.77
C ARG A 250 -12.88 9.43 9.83
N GLN A 251 -12.08 10.43 9.45
CA GLN A 251 -11.50 11.40 10.38
C GLN A 251 -12.56 12.32 10.99
N GLY A 252 -13.54 12.75 10.18
CA GLY A 252 -14.68 13.55 10.66
C GLY A 252 -15.50 12.80 11.70
N GLN A 253 -15.79 11.52 11.48
CA GLN A 253 -16.46 10.68 12.49
C GLN A 253 -15.66 10.61 13.80
N THR A 254 -14.35 10.43 13.72
CA THR A 254 -13.47 10.37 14.90
C THR A 254 -13.49 11.70 15.67
N LEU A 255 -13.43 12.83 14.96
CA LEU A 255 -13.50 14.16 15.58
C LEU A 255 -14.87 14.41 16.23
N LEU A 256 -15.96 14.12 15.53
CA LEU A 256 -17.32 14.30 16.07
C LEU A 256 -17.54 13.41 17.29
N LEU A 257 -17.15 12.16 17.25
CA LEU A 257 -17.27 11.27 18.41
C LEU A 257 -16.43 11.75 19.60
N ASN A 258 -15.24 12.29 19.35
CA ASN A 258 -14.43 12.86 20.43
C ASN A 258 -15.09 14.09 21.04
N LEU A 259 -15.59 15.01 20.21
CA LEU A 259 -16.23 16.26 20.66
C LEU A 259 -17.52 16.03 21.45
N PHE A 260 -18.35 15.07 21.03
CA PHE A 260 -19.68 14.87 21.65
C PHE A 260 -19.69 13.78 22.72
N PHE A 261 -18.84 12.77 22.62
CA PHE A 261 -18.88 11.58 23.50
C PHE A 261 -17.57 11.32 24.24
N GLY A 262 -16.51 12.09 23.95
CA GLY A 262 -15.24 12.01 24.65
C GLY A 262 -14.35 10.83 24.24
N PRO A 263 -13.20 10.63 24.95
CA PRO A 263 -12.15 9.72 24.52
C PRO A 263 -12.51 8.23 24.64
N VAL A 264 -13.42 7.86 25.55
CA VAL A 264 -13.80 6.45 25.76
C VAL A 264 -14.51 5.88 24.53
N VAL A 265 -15.51 6.62 24.00
CA VAL A 265 -16.24 6.22 22.80
C VAL A 265 -15.32 6.23 21.58
N ASN A 266 -14.37 7.15 21.55
CA ASN A 266 -13.37 7.21 20.47
C ASN A 266 -12.42 6.01 20.51
N ALA A 267 -12.03 5.53 21.68
CA ALA A 267 -11.26 4.31 21.85
C ALA A 267 -12.03 3.06 21.35
N ALA A 268 -13.31 2.94 21.70
CA ALA A 268 -14.18 1.87 21.22
C ALA A 268 -14.30 1.89 19.69
N LYS A 269 -14.46 3.09 19.08
CA LYS A 269 -14.46 3.25 17.63
C LYS A 269 -13.13 2.79 17.00
N ALA A 270 -12.00 3.14 17.60
CA ALA A 270 -10.69 2.72 17.06
C ALA A 270 -10.54 1.19 17.04
N ILE A 271 -11.08 0.50 18.04
CA ILE A 271 -11.15 -0.98 18.06
C ILE A 271 -12.02 -1.51 16.93
N ALA A 272 -13.22 -0.93 16.76
CA ALA A 272 -14.13 -1.31 15.68
C ALA A 272 -13.52 -1.06 14.29
N ASP A 273 -12.85 0.09 14.08
CA ASP A 273 -12.16 0.42 12.83
C ASP A 273 -11.01 -0.56 12.53
N LYS A 274 -10.37 -1.11 13.58
CA LYS A 274 -9.34 -2.14 13.40
C LYS A 274 -9.92 -3.44 12.86
N ILE A 275 -11.06 -3.87 13.38
CA ILE A 275 -11.76 -5.06 12.90
C ILE A 275 -12.25 -4.84 11.46
N ASP A 276 -12.88 -3.68 11.18
CA ASP A 276 -13.31 -3.31 9.84
C ASP A 276 -12.15 -3.37 8.83
N SER A 277 -10.99 -2.82 9.19
CA SER A 277 -9.81 -2.83 8.32
C SER A 277 -9.29 -4.23 8.00
N ILE A 278 -9.40 -5.18 8.94
CA ILE A 278 -9.04 -6.58 8.73
C ILE A 278 -10.01 -7.21 7.73
N VAL A 279 -11.32 -7.08 7.96
CA VAL A 279 -12.35 -7.62 7.06
C VAL A 279 -12.23 -7.00 5.66
N PHE A 280 -12.06 -5.68 5.58
CA PHE A 280 -11.88 -4.96 4.32
C PHE A 280 -10.66 -5.45 3.53
N SER A 281 -9.57 -5.82 4.21
CA SER A 281 -8.36 -6.31 3.55
C SER A 281 -8.56 -7.63 2.80
N PHE A 282 -9.48 -8.50 3.26
CA PHE A 282 -9.85 -9.71 2.51
C PHE A 282 -10.55 -9.36 1.20
N GLY A 283 -11.52 -8.44 1.23
CA GLY A 283 -12.20 -7.96 0.02
C GLY A 283 -11.24 -7.29 -0.96
N SER A 284 -10.36 -6.43 -0.47
CA SER A 284 -9.42 -5.69 -1.31
C SER A 284 -8.37 -6.58 -1.99
N ASN A 285 -7.87 -7.62 -1.32
CA ASN A 285 -6.95 -8.60 -1.93
C ASN A 285 -7.67 -9.44 -3.00
N PHE A 286 -8.93 -9.83 -2.78
CA PHE A 286 -9.73 -10.51 -3.80
C PHE A 286 -9.95 -9.62 -5.02
N TYR A 287 -10.35 -8.36 -4.79
CA TYR A 287 -10.49 -7.38 -5.87
C TYR A 287 -9.19 -7.18 -6.66
N MET A 288 -8.04 -7.07 -5.97
CA MET A 288 -6.74 -6.95 -6.63
C MET A 288 -6.43 -8.13 -7.56
N ALA A 289 -6.84 -9.35 -7.19
CA ALA A 289 -6.64 -10.55 -8.02
C ALA A 289 -7.49 -10.54 -9.29
N VAL A 290 -8.69 -9.96 -9.24
CA VAL A 290 -9.69 -10.03 -10.32
C VAL A 290 -9.67 -8.78 -11.21
N SER A 291 -9.41 -7.62 -10.65
CA SER A 291 -9.49 -6.31 -11.32
C SER A 291 -8.75 -6.24 -12.67
N PRO A 292 -7.49 -6.72 -12.79
CA PRO A 292 -6.78 -6.67 -14.07
C PRO A 292 -7.50 -7.47 -15.17
N GLN A 293 -8.10 -8.62 -14.82
CA GLN A 293 -8.83 -9.45 -15.78
C GLN A 293 -10.12 -8.77 -16.26
N ILE A 294 -10.86 -8.11 -15.36
CA ILE A 294 -12.07 -7.34 -15.73
C ILE A 294 -11.70 -6.24 -16.72
N ILE A 295 -10.63 -5.48 -16.41
CA ILE A 295 -10.19 -4.36 -17.25
C ILE A 295 -9.72 -4.84 -18.63
N LYS A 296 -8.93 -5.93 -18.66
CA LYS A 296 -8.46 -6.53 -19.92
C LYS A 296 -9.60 -7.04 -20.80
N SER A 297 -10.56 -7.74 -20.20
CA SER A 297 -11.73 -8.26 -20.94
C SER A 297 -12.57 -7.11 -21.52
N TYR A 298 -12.72 -6.02 -20.77
CA TYR A 298 -13.36 -4.80 -21.27
C TYR A 298 -12.58 -4.21 -22.46
N ALA A 299 -11.26 -4.07 -22.35
CA ALA A 299 -10.40 -3.51 -23.38
C ALA A 299 -10.34 -4.38 -24.64
N ALA A 300 -10.46 -5.70 -24.49
CA ALA A 300 -10.52 -6.67 -25.59
C ALA A 300 -11.90 -6.74 -26.28
N GLY A 301 -12.92 -6.02 -25.77
CA GLY A 301 -14.28 -6.07 -26.30
C GLY A 301 -15.10 -7.30 -25.87
N GLU A 302 -14.59 -8.12 -24.96
CA GLU A 302 -15.26 -9.33 -24.45
C GLU A 302 -16.31 -8.98 -23.37
N ILE A 303 -17.29 -8.15 -23.73
CA ILE A 303 -18.24 -7.53 -22.79
C ILE A 303 -19.07 -8.58 -22.01
N ASP A 304 -19.53 -9.64 -22.68
CA ASP A 304 -20.33 -10.68 -22.02
C ASP A 304 -19.52 -11.47 -21.00
N TYR A 305 -18.26 -11.76 -21.30
CA TYR A 305 -17.34 -12.40 -20.36
C TYR A 305 -17.06 -11.46 -19.19
N MET A 306 -16.78 -10.20 -19.45
CA MET A 306 -16.56 -9.18 -18.42
C MET A 306 -17.76 -9.06 -17.48
N ARG A 307 -19.00 -8.98 -18.01
CA ARG A 307 -20.24 -8.93 -17.20
C ARG A 307 -20.38 -10.16 -16.31
N LYS A 308 -20.17 -11.36 -16.85
CA LYS A 308 -20.21 -12.61 -16.07
C LYS A 308 -19.15 -12.61 -14.98
N LEU A 309 -17.94 -12.11 -15.27
CA LEU A 309 -16.86 -12.02 -14.30
C LEU A 309 -17.20 -11.03 -13.17
N VAL A 310 -17.76 -9.87 -13.47
CA VAL A 310 -18.20 -8.88 -12.46
C VAL A 310 -19.26 -9.48 -11.55
N LEU A 311 -20.31 -10.11 -12.11
CA LEU A 311 -21.38 -10.73 -11.32
C LEU A 311 -20.85 -11.87 -10.43
N SER A 312 -20.00 -12.74 -11.00
CA SER A 312 -19.40 -13.83 -10.24
C SER A 312 -18.49 -13.31 -9.12
N THR A 313 -17.69 -12.26 -9.41
CA THR A 313 -16.81 -11.63 -8.43
C THR A 313 -17.63 -11.03 -7.28
N SER A 314 -18.69 -10.30 -7.57
CA SER A 314 -19.59 -9.73 -6.56
C SER A 314 -20.20 -10.82 -5.67
N LYS A 315 -20.68 -11.91 -6.27
CA LYS A 315 -21.22 -13.06 -5.54
C LYS A 315 -20.19 -13.72 -4.62
N TYR A 316 -19.00 -14.01 -5.13
CA TYR A 316 -17.94 -14.63 -4.35
C TYR A 316 -17.35 -13.71 -3.27
N SER A 317 -17.25 -12.40 -3.55
CA SER A 317 -16.88 -11.40 -2.53
C SER A 317 -17.89 -11.39 -1.39
N PHE A 318 -19.18 -11.40 -1.70
CA PHE A 318 -20.23 -11.46 -0.68
C PHE A 318 -20.08 -12.74 0.19
N TYR A 319 -19.95 -13.91 -0.43
CA TYR A 319 -19.80 -15.15 0.34
C TYR A 319 -18.54 -15.16 1.20
N LEU A 320 -17.44 -14.66 0.70
CA LEU A 320 -16.18 -14.58 1.43
C LEU A 320 -16.30 -13.64 2.63
N LEU A 321 -16.84 -12.43 2.42
CA LEU A 321 -17.03 -11.47 3.50
C LEU A 321 -18.06 -11.97 4.51
N PHE A 322 -19.14 -12.59 4.06
CA PHE A 322 -20.16 -13.20 4.93
C PHE A 322 -19.57 -14.31 5.81
N LEU A 323 -18.77 -15.21 5.22
CA LEU A 323 -18.10 -16.29 5.95
C LEU A 323 -17.18 -15.77 7.07
N ILE A 324 -16.51 -14.63 6.84
CA ILE A 324 -15.62 -14.01 7.82
C ILE A 324 -16.41 -13.16 8.84
N SER A 325 -17.35 -12.36 8.35
CA SER A 325 -18.09 -11.40 9.20
C SER A 325 -19.09 -12.08 10.12
N LEU A 326 -19.75 -13.18 9.68
CA LEU A 326 -20.77 -13.85 10.47
C LEU A 326 -20.22 -14.42 11.80
N PRO A 327 -19.12 -15.19 11.82
CA PRO A 327 -18.51 -15.65 13.08
C PRO A 327 -18.01 -14.49 13.95
N LEU A 328 -17.46 -13.43 13.33
CA LEU A 328 -17.01 -12.23 14.05
C LEU A 328 -18.17 -11.57 14.78
N ILE A 329 -19.31 -11.37 14.11
CA ILE A 329 -20.50 -10.74 14.70
C ILE A 329 -21.08 -11.60 15.83
N LEU A 330 -21.20 -12.90 15.61
CA LEU A 330 -21.80 -13.83 16.58
C LEU A 330 -20.96 -13.98 17.87
N ASN A 331 -19.62 -13.96 17.74
CA ASN A 331 -18.71 -14.19 18.86
C ASN A 331 -17.88 -12.95 19.22
N MET A 332 -18.38 -11.73 18.89
CA MET A 332 -17.64 -10.49 19.05
C MET A 332 -17.17 -10.26 20.48
N LYS A 333 -18.04 -10.52 21.46
CA LYS A 333 -17.73 -10.36 22.89
C LYS A 333 -16.59 -11.28 23.33
N GLU A 334 -16.62 -12.53 22.93
CA GLU A 334 -15.58 -13.53 23.26
C GLU A 334 -14.25 -13.20 22.57
N LEU A 335 -14.32 -12.80 21.30
CA LEU A 335 -13.13 -12.39 20.52
C LEU A 335 -12.47 -11.14 21.10
N LEU A 336 -13.25 -10.15 21.49
CA LEU A 336 -12.73 -8.95 22.17
C LEU A 336 -12.14 -9.30 23.53
N GLY A 337 -12.77 -10.19 24.31
CA GLY A 337 -12.24 -10.67 25.57
C GLY A 337 -10.90 -11.40 25.43
N LEU A 338 -10.75 -12.23 24.39
CA LEU A 338 -9.47 -12.88 24.07
C LEU A 338 -8.39 -11.91 23.58
N TRP A 339 -8.78 -10.88 22.83
CA TRP A 339 -7.83 -9.93 22.26
C TRP A 339 -7.40 -8.84 23.24
N LEU A 340 -8.34 -8.26 23.97
CA LEU A 340 -8.10 -7.09 24.84
C LEU A 340 -7.93 -7.48 26.31
N GLY A 341 -8.29 -8.71 26.69
CA GLY A 341 -8.41 -9.14 28.07
C GLY A 341 -9.82 -8.92 28.63
N GLY A 342 -10.29 -9.84 29.47
CA GLY A 342 -11.67 -9.86 29.97
C GLY A 342 -12.11 -8.59 30.71
N ASP A 343 -11.20 -7.91 31.38
CA ASP A 343 -11.46 -6.73 32.20
C ASP A 343 -11.76 -5.44 31.39
N MET A 344 -11.45 -5.45 30.07
CA MET A 344 -11.69 -4.30 29.18
C MET A 344 -13.00 -4.37 28.39
N VAL A 345 -13.74 -5.46 28.49
CA VAL A 345 -14.96 -5.73 27.69
C VAL A 345 -16.24 -5.63 28.50
N SER A 346 -16.13 -5.35 29.80
CA SER A 346 -17.27 -5.19 30.72
C SER A 346 -17.91 -3.80 30.64
#